data_709392f360b65965c79d4421a30ecbdd
#
_entry.id   709392f360b65965c79d4421a30ecbdd
#
_cell.length_a   1.000
_cell.length_b   1.000
_cell.length_c   1.000
_cell.angle_alpha   90.00
_cell.angle_beta   90.00
_cell.angle_gamma   90.00
#
_symmetry.space_group_name_H-M   'P 1'
#
loop_
_entity.id
_entity.type
_entity.pdbx_description
1 polymer ?
#
loop_
_entity_poly.entity_id
_entity_poly.type
_entity_poly.pdbx_seq_one_letter_code
_entity_poly.pdbx_strand_id
1 'polypeptide(L)'
;ESKYLMLKHAFERWQCIRVELKTDSLNERSRRAILRIGAQEEGTFRNHMVMPDGRIRHSIYFSIVDFDWPTVKRNLETKLHAPPHGFSGLHPPISKI
;
A
#
# COMPACT_ATOMS: atom_id res chain seq x y z
N GLU A 1 -7.38 -9.45 -3.52
CA GLU A 1 -6.28 -8.58 -3.83
C GLU A 1 -5.02 -8.99 -3.11
N SER A 2 -3.88 -9.03 -3.81
CA SER A 2 -2.66 -9.56 -3.19
C SER A 2 -2.19 -8.70 -2.01
N LYS A 3 -2.29 -7.39 -2.10
CA LYS A 3 -1.89 -6.53 -0.99
C LYS A 3 -2.78 -6.69 0.23
N TYR A 4 -4.07 -6.82 -0.01
CA TYR A 4 -5.01 -7.06 1.08
C TYR A 4 -4.69 -8.38 1.78
N LEU A 5 -4.47 -9.44 1.00
CA LEU A 5 -4.18 -10.75 1.57
C LEU A 5 -2.85 -10.76 2.31
N MET A 6 -1.85 -10.09 1.77
CA MET A 6 -0.55 -9.98 2.43
C MET A 6 -0.67 -9.26 3.76
N LEU A 7 -1.36 -8.14 3.80
CA LEU A 7 -1.53 -7.35 5.02
C LEU A 7 -2.37 -8.10 6.04
N LYS A 8 -3.45 -8.73 5.58
CA LYS A 8 -4.28 -9.53 6.47
C LYS A 8 -3.48 -10.65 7.12
N HIS A 9 -2.66 -11.32 6.33
CA HIS A 9 -1.82 -12.40 6.84
C HIS A 9 -0.81 -11.88 7.86
N ALA A 10 -0.17 -10.75 7.56
CA ALA A 10 0.83 -10.17 8.44
C ALA A 10 0.22 -9.77 9.79
N PHE A 11 -0.90 -9.07 9.77
CA PHE A 11 -1.48 -8.56 11.01
C PHE A 11 -2.30 -9.60 11.77
N GLU A 12 -3.01 -10.46 11.07
CA GLU A 12 -3.95 -11.38 11.72
C GLU A 12 -3.36 -12.75 11.99
N ARG A 13 -2.43 -13.21 11.18
CA ARG A 13 -1.81 -14.52 11.38
C ARG A 13 -0.46 -14.41 12.08
N TRP A 14 0.39 -13.51 11.62
CA TRP A 14 1.73 -13.35 12.18
C TRP A 14 1.78 -12.34 13.31
N GLN A 15 0.70 -11.63 13.54
CA GLN A 15 0.59 -10.65 14.61
C GLN A 15 1.68 -9.59 14.55
N CYS A 16 2.02 -9.17 13.35
CA CYS A 16 2.98 -8.09 13.16
C CYS A 16 2.44 -6.81 13.77
N ILE A 17 3.33 -6.03 14.35
CA ILE A 17 2.94 -4.71 14.88
C ILE A 17 3.15 -3.62 13.85
N ARG A 18 3.86 -3.93 12.76
CA ARG A 18 4.19 -2.95 11.73
C ARG A 18 4.50 -3.67 10.43
N VAL A 19 3.99 -3.13 9.33
CA VAL A 19 4.37 -3.55 7.98
C VAL A 19 4.96 -2.33 7.30
N GLU A 20 6.14 -2.49 6.75
CA GLU A 20 6.87 -1.41 6.10
C GLU A 20 6.79 -1.56 4.59
N LEU A 21 6.57 -0.45 3.91
CA LEU A 21 6.50 -0.38 2.46
C LEU A 21 7.47 0.70 1.99
N LYS A 22 8.16 0.44 0.90
CA LYS A 22 9.10 1.43 0.39
C LYS A 22 8.97 1.53 -1.13
N THR A 23 9.33 2.70 -1.65
CA THR A 23 9.32 2.91 -3.09
C THR A 23 10.36 3.95 -3.46
N ASP A 24 10.76 3.95 -4.73
CA ASP A 24 11.62 4.98 -5.29
C ASP A 24 10.88 6.32 -5.27
N SER A 25 11.58 7.39 -4.88
CA SER A 25 10.98 8.72 -4.80
C SER A 25 10.43 9.20 -6.14
N LEU A 26 10.97 8.70 -7.24
CA LEU A 26 10.50 9.07 -8.58
C LEU A 26 9.30 8.26 -9.03
N ASN A 27 8.96 7.20 -8.32
CA ASN A 27 7.82 6.37 -8.68
C ASN A 27 6.54 6.92 -8.06
N GLU A 28 6.01 7.95 -8.69
CA GLU A 28 4.82 8.64 -8.18
C GLU A 28 3.60 7.73 -8.15
N ARG A 29 3.48 6.85 -9.13
CA ARG A 29 2.36 5.92 -9.19
C ARG A 29 2.36 4.98 -7.99
N SER A 30 3.53 4.46 -7.64
CA SER A 30 3.66 3.58 -6.48
C SER A 30 3.39 4.34 -5.18
N ARG A 31 3.88 5.56 -5.07
CA ARG A 31 3.61 6.38 -3.88
C ARG A 31 2.13 6.60 -3.67
N ARG A 32 1.42 6.94 -4.74
CA ARG A 32 -0.02 7.17 -4.65
C ARG A 32 -0.77 5.89 -4.30
N ALA A 33 -0.34 4.77 -4.85
CA ALA A 33 -0.96 3.48 -4.55
C ALA A 33 -0.79 3.11 -3.08
N ILE A 34 0.42 3.33 -2.54
CA ILE A 34 0.71 3.03 -1.14
C ILE A 34 -0.12 3.93 -0.21
N LEU A 35 -0.21 5.22 -0.52
CA LEU A 35 -1.02 6.13 0.28
C LEU A 35 -2.50 5.78 0.21
N ARG A 36 -2.96 5.29 -0.93
CA ARG A 36 -4.36 4.92 -1.10
C ARG A 36 -4.74 3.72 -0.25
N ILE A 37 -3.80 2.84 0.05
CA ILE A 37 -4.04 1.73 0.97
C ILE A 37 -4.29 2.25 2.38
N GLY A 38 -3.74 3.40 2.72
CA GLY A 38 -3.85 3.96 4.05
C GLY A 38 -2.53 3.94 4.80
N ALA A 39 -1.43 3.63 4.14
CA ALA A 39 -0.12 3.67 4.76
C ALA A 39 0.29 5.11 5.03
N GLN A 40 1.05 5.31 6.09
CA GLN A 40 1.55 6.61 6.47
C GLN A 40 2.99 6.76 6.02
N GLU A 41 3.32 7.92 5.47
CA GLU A 41 4.69 8.19 5.06
C GLU A 41 5.55 8.45 6.31
N GLU A 42 6.67 7.73 6.40
CA GLU A 42 7.57 7.84 7.54
C GLU A 42 8.75 8.75 7.24
N GLY A 43 9.25 8.72 6.02
CA GLY A 43 10.38 9.56 5.66
C GLY A 43 11.06 9.10 4.38
N THR A 44 12.09 9.86 4.00
CA THR A 44 12.83 9.59 2.78
C THR A 44 14.29 9.32 3.13
N PHE A 45 14.82 8.21 2.62
CA PHE A 45 16.25 7.91 2.71
C PHE A 45 16.91 8.47 1.46
N ARG A 46 17.66 9.54 1.64
CA ARG A 46 18.38 10.16 0.52
C ARG A 46 19.61 9.33 0.17
N ASN A 47 19.92 9.26 -1.11
CA ASN A 47 21.08 8.51 -1.61
C ASN A 47 21.09 7.08 -1.08
N HIS A 48 19.93 6.45 -1.11
CA HIS A 48 19.76 5.14 -0.49
C HIS A 48 20.41 4.02 -1.29
N MET A 49 20.35 4.11 -2.61
CA MET A 49 20.88 3.08 -3.49
C MET A 49 21.45 3.71 -4.75
N VAL A 50 22.45 3.04 -5.32
CA VAL A 50 22.93 3.35 -6.68
C VAL A 50 22.31 2.32 -7.60
N MET A 51 21.55 2.78 -8.58
CA MET A 51 20.87 1.91 -9.52
C MET A 51 21.86 1.41 -10.58
N PRO A 52 21.52 0.31 -11.29
CA PRO A 52 22.43 -0.26 -12.29
C PRO A 52 22.85 0.74 -13.37
N ASP A 53 22.02 1.74 -13.67
CA ASP A 53 22.34 2.77 -14.67
C ASP A 53 23.15 3.92 -14.08
N GLY A 54 23.56 3.82 -12.82
CA GLY A 54 24.33 4.86 -12.15
C GLY A 54 23.49 5.92 -11.45
N ARG A 55 22.18 5.91 -11.62
CA ARG A 55 21.31 6.89 -10.98
C ARG A 55 21.23 6.61 -9.49
N ILE A 56 21.28 7.68 -8.70
CA ILE A 56 21.11 7.58 -7.25
C ILE A 56 19.62 7.54 -6.94
N ARG A 57 19.22 6.55 -6.14
CA ARG A 57 17.84 6.39 -5.73
C ARG A 57 17.63 6.92 -4.33
N HIS A 58 16.58 7.74 -4.17
CA HIS A 58 16.07 8.11 -2.87
C HIS A 58 14.84 7.25 -2.61
N SER A 59 14.77 6.66 -1.44
CA SER A 59 13.66 5.75 -1.11
C SER A 59 12.74 6.38 -0.08
N ILE A 60 11.45 6.33 -0.35
CA ILE A 60 10.44 6.82 0.58
C ILE A 60 9.87 5.61 1.30
N TYR A 61 9.80 5.68 2.62
CA TYR A 61 9.31 4.62 3.47
C TYR A 61 7.93 4.97 4.00
N PHE A 62 7.05 3.99 3.97
CA PHE A 62 5.69 4.09 4.49
C PHE A 62 5.47 2.93 5.44
N SER A 63 4.49 3.07 6.32
CA SER A 63 4.16 1.98 7.22
C SER A 63 2.67 1.91 7.50
N ILE A 64 2.24 0.72 7.87
CA ILE A 64 0.93 0.46 8.46
C ILE A 64 1.22 -0.25 9.78
N VAL A 65 0.71 0.30 10.87
CA VAL A 65 0.89 -0.32 12.18
C VAL A 65 -0.37 -1.09 12.56
N ASP A 66 -0.25 -1.95 13.58
CA ASP A 66 -1.35 -2.80 14.00
C ASP A 66 -2.57 -1.99 14.43
N PHE A 67 -2.35 -0.83 15.04
CA PHE A 67 -3.44 0.05 15.44
C PHE A 67 -4.24 0.54 14.23
N ASP A 68 -3.58 0.71 13.09
CA ASP A 68 -4.21 1.21 11.87
C ASP A 68 -4.91 0.11 11.08
N TRP A 69 -4.55 -1.15 11.34
CA TRP A 69 -5.01 -2.24 10.51
C TRP A 69 -6.53 -2.35 10.40
N PRO A 70 -7.31 -2.22 11.49
CA PRO A 70 -8.77 -2.34 11.36
C PRO A 70 -9.36 -1.34 10.37
N THR A 71 -8.85 -0.12 10.36
CA THR A 71 -9.31 0.90 9.43
C THR A 71 -8.88 0.59 8.01
N VAL A 72 -7.61 0.21 7.84
CA VAL A 72 -7.07 -0.15 6.53
C VAL A 72 -7.83 -1.35 5.96
N LYS A 73 -8.05 -2.36 6.78
CA LYS A 73 -8.79 -3.56 6.39
C LYS A 73 -10.18 -3.19 5.89
N ARG A 74 -10.90 -2.38 6.64
CA ARG A 74 -12.25 -1.97 6.29
C ARG A 74 -12.26 -1.24 4.94
N ASN A 75 -11.32 -0.33 4.75
CA ASN A 75 -11.26 0.43 3.51
C ASN A 75 -10.94 -0.47 2.31
N LEU A 76 -10.03 -1.41 2.49
CA LEU A 76 -9.70 -2.36 1.43
C LEU A 76 -10.86 -3.29 1.11
N GLU A 77 -11.53 -3.78 2.14
CA GLU A 77 -12.68 -4.65 1.93
C GLU A 77 -13.83 -3.90 1.24
N THR A 78 -14.02 -2.65 1.60
CA THR A 78 -15.03 -1.82 0.94
C THR A 78 -14.73 -1.67 -0.55
N LYS A 79 -13.47 -1.44 -0.90
CA LYS A 79 -13.08 -1.34 -2.31
C LYS A 79 -13.24 -2.65 -3.06
N LEU A 80 -12.96 -3.77 -2.40
CA LEU A 80 -13.06 -5.07 -3.04
C LEU A 80 -14.51 -5.50 -3.24
N HIS A 81 -15.40 -5.10 -2.35
CA HIS A 81 -16.78 -5.58 -2.34
C HIS A 81 -17.80 -4.51 -2.70
N ALA A 82 -17.35 -3.29 -2.93
CA ALA A 82 -18.26 -2.21 -3.27
C ALA A 82 -18.89 -2.46 -4.63
N PRO A 83 -20.19 -2.26 -4.77
CA PRO A 83 -20.79 -2.32 -6.09
C PRO A 83 -20.28 -1.20 -6.96
N PRO A 84 -20.18 -1.41 -8.25
CA PRO A 84 -19.80 -0.35 -9.17
C PRO A 84 -20.79 0.81 -9.07
N HIS A 85 -20.27 2.00 -8.92
CA HIS A 85 -21.10 3.17 -8.73
C HIS A 85 -21.95 3.45 -9.96
N GLY A 86 -23.24 3.31 -9.79
CA GLY A 86 -24.15 3.63 -10.87
C GLY A 86 -23.98 2.85 -12.14
N PHE A 87 -23.20 1.81 -12.11
CA PHE A 87 -22.92 1.04 -13.31
C PHE A 87 -23.62 -0.29 -13.34
N SER A 88 -24.60 -0.46 -12.56
CA SER A 88 -25.40 -1.66 -12.66
C SER A 88 -24.57 -2.96 -12.63
N GLY A 89 -23.46 -2.93 -11.96
CA GLY A 89 -22.67 -4.13 -11.77
C GLY A 89 -21.88 -4.59 -12.97
N LEU A 90 -21.69 -3.73 -13.94
CA LEU A 90 -20.96 -4.12 -15.13
C LEU A 90 -19.49 -4.35 -14.88
N HIS A 91 -18.94 -3.68 -13.90
CA HIS A 91 -17.53 -3.82 -13.57
C HIS A 91 -17.39 -4.35 -12.17
N PRO A 92 -16.73 -5.48 -12.00
CA PRO A 92 -16.40 -5.90 -10.64
C PRO A 92 -15.51 -4.87 -10.01
N PRO A 93 -15.64 -4.65 -8.70
CA PRO A 93 -14.73 -3.73 -8.04
C PRO A 93 -13.32 -4.26 -8.18
N ILE A 94 -12.44 -3.39 -8.60
CA ILE A 94 -11.03 -3.73 -8.78
C ILE A 94 -10.22 -2.86 -7.89
N SER A 95 -9.45 -3.47 -7.02
CA SER A 95 -8.49 -2.76 -6.21
C SER A 95 -7.12 -3.18 -6.66
N LYS A 96 -6.49 -2.37 -7.46
CA LYS A 96 -5.14 -2.62 -7.94
C LYS A 96 -4.19 -1.64 -7.31
N ILE A 97 -3.20 -2.16 -6.71
CA ILE A 97 -2.25 -1.38 -5.97
C ILE A 97 -0.86 -1.63 -6.49
#